data_1d735fa0e96352b9592ce2a3ac7ee7ca
#
_entry.id   1d735fa0e96352b9592ce2a3ac7ee7ca
#
_cell.length_a   1.000
_cell.length_b   1.000
_cell.length_c   1.000
_cell.angle_alpha   90.00
_cell.angle_beta   90.00
_cell.angle_gamma   90.00
#
_symmetry.space_group_name_H-M   'P 1'
#
loop_
_entity.id
_entity.type
_entity.pdbx_description
1 polymer ?
#
loop_
_entity_poly.entity_id
_entity_poly.type
_entity_poly.pdbx_seq_one_letter_code
_entity_poly.pdbx_strand_id
1 'polypeptide(L)'
;MDIALLDMAAQRFRRELDKRKAALAPSDFGWYPYRILNNFHLLSQLLTGENRTFLERVGTGLIVDIGAADGDLAFFLESLGYRVHIADFPPANFNGCRGVRLLKESFNSTAEILEIDLDSQFKLSADRYELAFFLGILYHLKNPYLALESLARQARYAFISTRVTRFNVASGAEGSQVNSSRIELRDAPVAYLVDANETNNDATNFWMFSEAGLRRILQRSGWDVLDFMTVGNTKDSDPATAQGDERAFCYVRSRYV
;
A
#
# COMPACT_ATOMS: atom_id res chain seq x y z
N MET A 1 20.32 -0.28 9.31
CA MET A 1 19.41 -0.76 10.41
C MET A 1 18.61 -1.95 9.91
N ASP A 2 18.65 -3.09 10.62
CA ASP A 2 17.81 -4.26 10.29
C ASP A 2 16.32 -3.95 10.51
N ILE A 3 15.45 -4.57 9.69
CA ILE A 3 14.00 -4.37 9.73
C ILE A 3 13.37 -4.69 11.11
N ALA A 4 13.93 -5.61 11.89
CA ALA A 4 13.39 -5.90 13.22
C ALA A 4 13.61 -4.74 14.20
N LEU A 5 14.76 -4.06 14.11
CA LEU A 5 15.02 -2.84 14.88
C LEU A 5 14.14 -1.68 14.40
N LEU A 6 13.88 -1.63 13.10
CA LEU A 6 12.98 -0.65 12.49
C LEU A 6 11.54 -0.84 12.97
N ASP A 7 11.04 -2.09 13.04
CA ASP A 7 9.72 -2.40 13.60
C ASP A 7 9.61 -1.94 15.06
N MET A 8 10.62 -2.23 15.88
CA MET A 8 10.65 -1.75 17.27
C MET A 8 10.64 -0.21 17.37
N ALA A 9 11.33 0.49 16.47
CA ALA A 9 11.34 1.94 16.40
C ALA A 9 9.96 2.48 15.98
N ALA A 10 9.32 1.86 14.98
CA ALA A 10 7.99 2.21 14.52
C ALA A 10 6.95 2.07 15.64
N GLN A 11 7.02 1.00 16.44
CA GLN A 11 6.13 0.80 17.58
C GLN A 11 6.33 1.86 18.70
N ARG A 12 7.56 2.34 18.88
CA ARG A 12 7.84 3.47 19.81
C ARG A 12 7.28 4.78 19.27
N PHE A 13 7.56 5.09 18.00
CA PHE A 13 7.06 6.29 17.35
C PHE A 13 5.52 6.33 17.33
N ARG A 14 4.86 5.20 17.08
CA ARG A 14 3.40 5.10 17.12
C ARG A 14 2.82 5.57 18.44
N ARG A 15 3.42 5.20 19.60
CA ARG A 15 2.94 5.65 20.90
C ARG A 15 3.03 7.16 21.07
N GLU A 16 4.05 7.79 20.52
CA GLU A 16 4.19 9.25 20.51
C GLU A 16 3.17 9.89 19.58
N LEU A 17 2.99 9.31 18.39
CA LEU A 17 2.00 9.75 17.41
C LEU A 17 0.57 9.66 17.96
N ASP A 18 0.21 8.55 18.63
CA ASP A 18 -1.12 8.37 19.24
C ASP A 18 -1.39 9.46 20.30
N LYS A 19 -0.40 9.79 21.13
CA LYS A 19 -0.50 10.89 22.11
C LYS A 19 -0.68 12.25 21.42
N ARG A 20 0.04 12.47 20.33
CA ARG A 20 -0.02 13.72 19.57
C ARG A 20 -1.38 13.87 18.86
N LYS A 21 -1.86 12.82 18.20
CA LYS A 21 -3.22 12.80 17.60
C LYS A 21 -4.30 13.07 18.65
N ALA A 22 -4.19 12.48 19.84
CA ALA A 22 -5.11 12.72 20.94
C ALA A 22 -5.07 14.16 21.46
N ALA A 23 -3.89 14.79 21.53
CA ALA A 23 -3.73 16.16 21.99
C ALA A 23 -4.25 17.19 20.96
N LEU A 24 -4.11 16.90 19.65
CA LEU A 24 -4.61 17.76 18.59
C LEU A 24 -6.14 17.73 18.47
N ALA A 25 -6.75 16.58 18.74
CA ALA A 25 -8.21 16.35 18.84
C ALA A 25 -9.07 17.22 17.88
N PRO A 26 -8.88 17.14 16.53
CA PRO A 26 -9.64 17.97 15.60
C PRO A 26 -11.13 17.70 15.73
N SER A 27 -11.94 18.78 15.68
CA SER A 27 -13.40 18.71 15.86
C SER A 27 -14.17 18.51 14.55
N ASP A 28 -13.50 18.72 13.41
CA ASP A 28 -14.11 18.78 12.08
C ASP A 28 -13.76 17.62 11.15
N PHE A 29 -12.89 16.71 11.61
CA PHE A 29 -12.58 15.45 10.90
C PHE A 29 -12.10 14.36 11.86
N GLY A 30 -12.12 13.10 11.39
CA GLY A 30 -11.54 11.94 12.08
C GLY A 30 -10.15 11.60 11.55
N TRP A 31 -9.31 11.05 12.42
CA TRP A 31 -8.07 10.40 12.01
C TRP A 31 -8.34 9.11 11.25
N TYR A 32 -7.42 8.74 10.37
CA TYR A 32 -7.48 7.42 9.73
C TYR A 32 -7.52 6.30 10.78
N PRO A 33 -8.42 5.32 10.62
CA PRO A 33 -8.56 4.22 11.58
C PRO A 33 -7.44 3.17 11.46
N TYR A 34 -6.64 3.24 10.40
CA TYR A 34 -5.61 2.26 10.10
C TYR A 34 -4.32 2.57 10.85
N ARG A 35 -3.70 1.52 11.41
CA ARG A 35 -2.41 1.61 12.08
C ARG A 35 -1.31 1.21 11.11
N ILE A 36 -1.00 2.07 10.15
CA ILE A 36 -0.06 1.81 9.05
C ILE A 36 1.33 1.37 9.53
N LEU A 37 1.80 1.87 10.68
CA LEU A 37 3.08 1.49 11.27
C LEU A 37 3.16 0.02 11.71
N ASN A 38 2.03 -0.68 11.86
CA ASN A 38 2.03 -2.12 12.09
C ASN A 38 2.52 -2.90 10.86
N ASN A 39 2.54 -2.30 9.68
CA ASN A 39 3.08 -2.94 8.49
C ASN A 39 4.57 -3.26 8.62
N PHE A 40 5.34 -2.57 9.47
CA PHE A 40 6.74 -2.92 9.70
C PHE A 40 6.91 -4.33 10.28
N HIS A 41 5.98 -4.79 11.09
CA HIS A 41 5.96 -6.19 11.54
C HIS A 41 5.79 -7.16 10.34
N LEU A 42 4.90 -6.84 9.41
CA LEU A 42 4.70 -7.63 8.19
C LEU A 42 5.93 -7.56 7.27
N LEU A 43 6.51 -6.37 7.10
CA LEU A 43 7.75 -6.21 6.34
C LEU A 43 8.92 -6.99 6.98
N SER A 44 8.95 -7.12 8.29
CA SER A 44 9.95 -7.95 8.99
C SER A 44 9.80 -9.45 8.71
N GLN A 45 8.59 -9.91 8.42
CA GLN A 45 8.34 -11.28 7.97
C GLN A 45 8.63 -11.47 6.47
N LEU A 46 8.37 -10.44 5.67
CA LEU A 46 8.59 -10.44 4.24
C LEU A 46 10.06 -10.53 3.87
N LEU A 47 10.89 -9.68 4.48
CA LEU A 47 12.24 -9.43 4.02
C LEU A 47 13.23 -10.53 4.41
N THR A 48 14.01 -10.99 3.43
CA THR A 48 15.03 -12.04 3.60
C THR A 48 16.43 -11.53 3.26
N GLY A 49 17.45 -12.20 3.80
CA GLY A 49 18.85 -11.94 3.48
C GLY A 49 19.23 -10.45 3.57
N GLU A 50 19.88 -9.95 2.55
CA GLU A 50 20.33 -8.54 2.47
C GLU A 50 19.19 -7.52 2.37
N ASN A 51 17.96 -7.96 2.03
CA ASN A 51 16.82 -7.06 1.95
C ASN A 51 16.38 -6.59 3.33
N ARG A 52 16.75 -7.29 4.40
CA ARG A 52 16.46 -6.90 5.78
C ARG A 52 17.05 -5.54 6.20
N THR A 53 18.08 -5.08 5.49
CA THR A 53 18.72 -3.76 5.71
C THR A 53 18.42 -2.78 4.57
N PHE A 54 17.24 -2.86 3.95
CA PHE A 54 16.85 -2.10 2.77
C PHE A 54 17.08 -0.58 2.90
N LEU A 55 16.93 0.00 4.09
CA LEU A 55 17.16 1.43 4.32
C LEU A 55 18.64 1.84 4.14
N GLU A 56 19.58 0.92 4.25
CA GLU A 56 20.99 1.22 3.97
C GLU A 56 21.21 1.50 2.48
N ARG A 57 20.39 0.89 1.62
CA ARG A 57 20.41 1.15 0.17
C ARG A 57 19.81 2.50 -0.21
N VAL A 58 18.91 3.03 0.63
CA VAL A 58 18.33 4.37 0.42
C VAL A 58 19.39 5.47 0.63
N GLY A 59 20.28 5.29 1.63
CA GLY A 59 21.30 6.28 1.95
C GLY A 59 20.69 7.65 2.21
N THR A 60 21.11 8.67 1.44
CA THR A 60 20.55 10.03 1.47
C THR A 60 19.46 10.26 0.42
N GLY A 61 19.05 9.21 -0.27
CA GLY A 61 18.03 9.27 -1.33
C GLY A 61 16.66 9.63 -0.80
N LEU A 62 15.80 10.02 -1.72
CA LEU A 62 14.44 10.44 -1.41
C LEU A 62 13.52 9.23 -1.34
N ILE A 63 12.65 9.22 -0.34
CA ILE A 63 11.57 8.23 -0.17
C ILE A 63 10.25 8.88 -0.55
N VAL A 64 9.29 8.11 -1.06
CA VAL A 64 7.91 8.54 -1.23
C VAL A 64 6.96 7.57 -0.54
N ASP A 65 6.01 8.11 0.22
CA ASP A 65 4.88 7.40 0.79
C ASP A 65 3.62 7.75 -0.01
N ILE A 66 3.06 6.78 -0.73
CA ILE A 66 1.96 6.97 -1.67
C ILE A 66 0.67 6.38 -1.10
N GLY A 67 -0.40 7.17 -1.08
CA GLY A 67 -1.62 6.86 -0.35
C GLY A 67 -1.37 6.93 1.16
N ALA A 68 -0.67 7.98 1.56
CA ALA A 68 -0.07 8.13 2.88
C ALA A 68 -1.08 8.35 4.02
N ALA A 69 -2.38 8.54 3.70
CA ALA A 69 -3.43 8.79 4.68
C ALA A 69 -3.15 10.02 5.57
N ASP A 70 -2.87 9.81 6.86
CA ASP A 70 -2.45 10.89 7.77
C ASP A 70 -0.92 11.14 7.75
N GLY A 71 -0.14 10.41 6.95
CA GLY A 71 1.32 10.57 6.86
C GLY A 71 2.12 9.87 7.96
N ASP A 72 1.50 8.97 8.71
CA ASP A 72 2.11 8.30 9.87
C ASP A 72 3.44 7.62 9.53
N LEU A 73 3.51 6.96 8.38
CA LEU A 73 4.71 6.29 7.88
C LEU A 73 5.78 7.30 7.47
N ALA A 74 5.40 8.35 6.75
CA ALA A 74 6.32 9.38 6.30
C ALA A 74 6.96 10.12 7.47
N PHE A 75 6.18 10.54 8.46
CA PHE A 75 6.72 11.22 9.66
C PHE A 75 7.60 10.30 10.51
N PHE A 76 7.29 9.01 10.56
CA PHE A 76 8.18 8.04 11.20
C PHE A 76 9.54 7.98 10.49
N LEU A 77 9.56 7.87 9.16
CA LEU A 77 10.82 7.82 8.39
C LEU A 77 11.59 9.13 8.50
N GLU A 78 10.90 10.28 8.47
CA GLU A 78 11.52 11.58 8.69
C GLU A 78 12.15 11.67 10.09
N SER A 79 11.51 11.11 11.12
CA SER A 79 12.08 11.06 12.49
C SER A 79 13.38 10.26 12.59
N LEU A 80 13.64 9.39 11.62
CA LEU A 80 14.89 8.63 11.48
C LEU A 80 15.94 9.36 10.62
N GLY A 81 15.62 10.57 10.13
CA GLY A 81 16.52 11.40 9.34
C GLY A 81 16.41 11.19 7.82
N TYR A 82 15.42 10.44 7.33
CA TYR A 82 15.20 10.30 5.89
C TYR A 82 14.42 11.47 5.32
N ARG A 83 14.72 11.81 4.06
CA ARG A 83 13.92 12.76 3.28
C ARG A 83 12.73 12.03 2.68
N VAL A 84 11.52 12.54 2.91
CA VAL A 84 10.29 11.87 2.50
C VAL A 84 9.35 12.85 1.80
N HIS A 85 8.76 12.42 0.70
CA HIS A 85 7.57 13.04 0.11
C HIS A 85 6.33 12.22 0.47
N ILE A 86 5.24 12.91 0.67
CA ILE A 86 3.93 12.36 1.04
C ILE A 86 3.01 12.58 -0.16
N ALA A 87 2.54 11.52 -0.79
CA ALA A 87 1.64 11.62 -1.94
C ALA A 87 0.27 11.05 -1.60
N ASP A 88 -0.78 11.84 -1.80
CA ASP A 88 -2.16 11.39 -1.60
C ASP A 88 -3.12 12.18 -2.50
N PHE A 89 -4.35 11.70 -2.66
CA PHE A 89 -5.39 12.34 -3.45
C PHE A 89 -6.52 12.83 -2.55
N PRO A 90 -6.64 14.15 -2.27
CA PRO A 90 -7.60 14.68 -1.30
C PRO A 90 -9.06 14.25 -1.53
N PRO A 91 -9.57 14.14 -2.78
CA PRO A 91 -10.92 13.67 -3.02
C PRO A 91 -11.18 12.20 -2.63
N ALA A 92 -10.16 11.36 -2.63
CA ALA A 92 -10.24 9.95 -2.22
C ALA A 92 -9.76 9.72 -0.78
N ASN A 93 -9.08 10.70 -0.19
CA ASN A 93 -8.58 10.62 1.17
C ASN A 93 -9.71 10.82 2.19
N PHE A 94 -9.81 9.94 3.19
CA PHE A 94 -10.88 9.90 4.20
C PHE A 94 -11.16 11.26 4.87
N ASN A 95 -10.14 12.05 5.13
CA ASN A 95 -10.29 13.37 5.76
C ASN A 95 -9.84 14.54 4.85
N GLY A 96 -9.70 14.30 3.53
CA GLY A 96 -9.30 15.32 2.56
C GLY A 96 -7.86 15.81 2.79
N CYS A 97 -6.98 14.96 3.26
CA CYS A 97 -5.59 15.28 3.63
C CYS A 97 -5.45 16.31 4.76
N ARG A 98 -6.50 16.55 5.54
CA ARG A 98 -6.44 17.48 6.70
C ARG A 98 -5.59 16.91 7.80
N GLY A 99 -5.66 15.59 8.04
CA GLY A 99 -4.86 14.89 9.04
C GLY A 99 -3.36 15.03 8.80
N VAL A 100 -2.91 14.77 7.59
CA VAL A 100 -1.49 14.87 7.25
C VAL A 100 -0.95 16.30 7.35
N ARG A 101 -1.76 17.31 6.96
CA ARG A 101 -1.36 18.72 7.10
C ARG A 101 -1.23 19.13 8.57
N LEU A 102 -2.19 18.75 9.41
CA LEU A 102 -2.16 19.05 10.83
C LEU A 102 -0.98 18.38 11.54
N LEU A 103 -0.68 17.12 11.20
CA LEU A 103 0.49 16.43 11.74
C LEU A 103 1.80 17.02 11.23
N LYS A 104 1.88 17.43 9.95
CA LYS A 104 3.06 18.11 9.40
C LYS A 104 3.39 19.36 10.22
N GLU A 105 2.41 20.21 10.50
CA GLU A 105 2.58 21.39 11.32
C GLU A 105 3.02 21.03 12.76
N SER A 106 2.36 20.05 13.38
CA SER A 106 2.64 19.60 14.75
C SER A 106 4.03 19.00 14.90
N PHE A 107 4.58 18.37 13.88
CA PHE A 107 5.93 17.81 13.88
C PHE A 107 7.00 18.82 13.41
N ASN A 108 6.62 20.02 12.93
CA ASN A 108 7.48 20.91 12.16
C ASN A 108 8.18 20.17 11.01
N SER A 109 7.44 19.30 10.34
CA SER A 109 7.96 18.43 9.29
C SER A 109 8.33 19.22 8.03
N THR A 110 9.42 18.83 7.40
CA THR A 110 9.88 19.38 6.10
C THR A 110 9.37 18.56 4.91
N ALA A 111 8.69 17.43 5.14
CA ALA A 111 8.17 16.57 4.09
C ALA A 111 7.25 17.34 3.14
N GLU A 112 7.46 17.19 1.84
CA GLU A 112 6.58 17.76 0.82
C GLU A 112 5.31 16.93 0.70
N ILE A 113 4.13 17.59 0.66
CA ILE A 113 2.84 16.93 0.41
C ILE A 113 2.48 17.14 -1.06
N LEU A 114 2.34 16.05 -1.78
CA LEU A 114 1.98 15.99 -3.19
C LEU A 114 0.52 15.56 -3.31
N GLU A 115 -0.33 16.43 -3.84
CA GLU A 115 -1.72 16.10 -4.16
C GLU A 115 -1.77 15.56 -5.58
N ILE A 116 -1.97 14.24 -5.71
CA ILE A 116 -1.88 13.56 -7.01
C ILE A 116 -2.97 12.50 -7.20
N ASP A 117 -3.68 12.58 -8.31
CA ASP A 117 -4.56 11.52 -8.78
C ASP A 117 -3.76 10.50 -9.60
N LEU A 118 -3.55 9.32 -9.01
CA LEU A 118 -2.76 8.25 -9.61
C LEU A 118 -3.43 7.59 -10.84
N ASP A 119 -4.74 7.76 -11.00
CA ASP A 119 -5.50 7.22 -12.13
C ASP A 119 -5.48 8.13 -13.36
N SER A 120 -5.25 9.43 -13.18
CA SER A 120 -5.26 10.41 -14.26
C SER A 120 -3.89 10.94 -14.62
N GLN A 121 -3.02 11.17 -13.65
CA GLN A 121 -1.68 11.77 -13.84
C GLN A 121 -0.68 11.18 -12.85
N PHE A 122 -0.18 9.99 -13.11
CA PHE A 122 0.86 9.43 -12.27
C PHE A 122 2.22 10.07 -12.61
N LYS A 123 2.48 11.24 -12.03
CA LYS A 123 3.79 11.89 -12.10
C LYS A 123 4.11 12.50 -10.74
N LEU A 124 5.09 11.93 -10.07
CA LEU A 124 5.63 12.45 -8.81
C LEU A 124 6.55 13.64 -9.09
N SER A 125 6.76 14.53 -8.10
CA SER A 125 7.50 15.78 -8.27
C SER A 125 8.99 15.60 -8.51
N ALA A 126 9.61 14.57 -7.93
CA ALA A 126 11.02 14.27 -8.16
C ALA A 126 11.23 13.32 -9.34
N ASP A 127 12.32 13.51 -10.06
CA ASP A 127 12.69 12.64 -11.18
C ASP A 127 13.01 11.21 -10.73
N ARG A 128 13.48 11.06 -9.48
CA ARG A 128 13.86 9.76 -8.94
C ARG A 128 13.66 9.67 -7.43
N TYR A 129 13.13 8.52 -7.01
CA TYR A 129 13.06 8.06 -5.62
C TYR A 129 13.90 6.80 -5.44
N GLU A 130 14.61 6.68 -4.33
CA GLU A 130 15.32 5.44 -4.01
C GLU A 130 14.37 4.36 -3.46
N LEU A 131 13.29 4.78 -2.80
CA LEU A 131 12.29 3.88 -2.24
C LEU A 131 10.89 4.49 -2.30
N ALA A 132 9.93 3.67 -2.68
CA ALA A 132 8.51 4.00 -2.59
C ALA A 132 7.77 3.03 -1.65
N PHE A 133 6.87 3.55 -0.84
CA PHE A 133 5.85 2.77 -0.17
C PHE A 133 4.53 2.94 -0.91
N PHE A 134 3.97 1.84 -1.40
CA PHE A 134 2.73 1.77 -2.17
C PHE A 134 1.84 0.70 -1.55
N LEU A 135 1.38 0.99 -0.33
CA LEU A 135 0.77 0.01 0.56
C LEU A 135 -0.75 0.17 0.60
N GLY A 136 -1.46 -0.85 0.13
CA GLY A 136 -2.92 -0.89 0.21
C GLY A 136 -3.64 0.02 -0.79
N ILE A 137 -3.01 0.40 -1.90
CA ILE A 137 -3.55 1.35 -2.89
C ILE A 137 -3.91 0.68 -4.22
N LEU A 138 -3.14 -0.31 -4.66
CA LEU A 138 -3.24 -0.85 -6.02
C LEU A 138 -4.65 -1.32 -6.39
N TYR A 139 -5.37 -1.95 -5.47
CA TYR A 139 -6.72 -2.45 -5.71
C TYR A 139 -7.79 -1.36 -5.77
N HIS A 140 -7.48 -0.12 -5.34
CA HIS A 140 -8.35 1.06 -5.47
C HIS A 140 -8.17 1.81 -6.79
N LEU A 141 -7.13 1.50 -7.57
CA LEU A 141 -6.85 2.21 -8.82
C LEU A 141 -7.62 1.58 -9.98
N LYS A 142 -8.19 2.40 -10.86
CA LYS A 142 -8.82 1.96 -12.10
C LYS A 142 -7.80 1.49 -13.13
N ASN A 143 -6.59 2.10 -13.11
CA ASN A 143 -5.50 1.82 -14.03
C ASN A 143 -4.25 1.28 -13.31
N PRO A 144 -4.32 0.09 -12.67
CA PRO A 144 -3.23 -0.43 -11.85
C PRO A 144 -1.94 -0.69 -12.65
N TYR A 145 -2.05 -1.06 -13.92
CA TYR A 145 -0.88 -1.26 -14.77
C TYR A 145 -0.12 0.04 -15.02
N LEU A 146 -0.83 1.11 -15.38
CA LEU A 146 -0.24 2.43 -15.62
C LEU A 146 0.44 2.94 -14.35
N ALA A 147 -0.21 2.80 -13.20
CA ALA A 147 0.34 3.23 -11.93
C ALA A 147 1.65 2.49 -11.58
N LEU A 148 1.66 1.17 -11.74
CA LEU A 148 2.85 0.35 -11.47
C LEU A 148 4.00 0.67 -12.43
N GLU A 149 3.72 0.85 -13.74
CA GLU A 149 4.76 1.20 -14.71
C GLU A 149 5.32 2.61 -14.50
N SER A 150 4.45 3.58 -14.22
CA SER A 150 4.85 4.96 -13.91
C SER A 150 5.72 5.01 -12.65
N LEU A 151 5.33 4.27 -11.61
CA LEU A 151 6.14 4.16 -10.40
C LEU A 151 7.50 3.51 -10.68
N ALA A 152 7.55 2.45 -11.50
CA ALA A 152 8.80 1.78 -11.86
C ALA A 152 9.78 2.70 -12.60
N ARG A 153 9.28 3.70 -13.32
CA ARG A 153 10.12 4.70 -14.01
C ARG A 153 10.67 5.77 -13.08
N GLN A 154 10.11 5.91 -11.87
CA GLN A 154 10.48 6.97 -10.93
C GLN A 154 11.06 6.44 -9.60
N ALA A 155 10.85 5.18 -9.24
CA ALA A 155 11.34 4.60 -7.98
C ALA A 155 12.22 3.37 -8.24
N ARG A 156 13.39 3.34 -7.60
CA ARG A 156 14.34 2.22 -7.72
C ARG A 156 13.87 0.97 -7.01
N TYR A 157 13.35 1.13 -5.79
CA TYR A 157 12.76 0.05 -4.99
C TYR A 157 11.36 0.45 -4.57
N ALA A 158 10.50 -0.54 -4.36
CA ALA A 158 9.20 -0.28 -3.76
C ALA A 158 8.75 -1.42 -2.84
N PHE A 159 8.03 -1.04 -1.78
CA PHE A 159 7.13 -1.95 -1.07
C PHE A 159 5.74 -1.77 -1.66
N ILE A 160 5.17 -2.85 -2.16
CA ILE A 160 3.83 -2.86 -2.75
C ILE A 160 2.98 -3.85 -1.98
N SER A 161 1.80 -3.41 -1.52
CA SER A 161 0.81 -4.34 -0.97
C SER A 161 -0.55 -4.13 -1.62
N THR A 162 -1.26 -5.24 -1.82
CA THR A 162 -2.59 -5.24 -2.42
C THR A 162 -3.39 -6.45 -1.95
N ARG A 163 -4.70 -6.42 -2.17
CA ARG A 163 -5.54 -7.58 -1.98
C ARG A 163 -5.26 -8.62 -3.05
N VAL A 164 -5.33 -9.88 -2.65
CA VAL A 164 -5.24 -11.04 -3.54
C VAL A 164 -6.35 -12.04 -3.22
N THR A 165 -6.63 -12.92 -4.16
CA THR A 165 -7.64 -13.96 -4.00
C THR A 165 -7.16 -15.29 -4.58
N ARG A 166 -7.50 -16.38 -3.88
CA ARG A 166 -7.21 -17.75 -4.32
C ARG A 166 -8.35 -18.39 -5.06
N PHE A 167 -9.55 -17.90 -4.81
CA PHE A 167 -10.77 -18.41 -5.43
C PHE A 167 -11.57 -17.25 -6.01
N ASN A 168 -12.28 -17.53 -7.08
CA ASN A 168 -13.32 -16.66 -7.58
C ASN A 168 -14.67 -17.33 -7.30
N VAL A 169 -15.63 -16.54 -6.84
CA VAL A 169 -17.02 -16.95 -6.72
C VAL A 169 -17.75 -16.31 -7.89
N ALA A 170 -18.35 -17.11 -8.76
CA ALA A 170 -19.19 -16.56 -9.80
C ALA A 170 -20.37 -15.83 -9.15
N SER A 171 -20.35 -14.49 -9.15
CA SER A 171 -21.49 -13.70 -8.73
C SER A 171 -22.63 -13.94 -9.74
N GLY A 172 -23.71 -14.57 -9.30
CA GLY A 172 -24.93 -14.69 -10.10
C GLY A 172 -25.61 -13.33 -10.19
N ALA A 173 -26.27 -13.08 -11.32
CA ALA A 173 -27.20 -11.98 -11.44
C ALA A 173 -28.22 -12.02 -10.28
N GLU A 174 -28.64 -10.86 -9.77
CA GLU A 174 -29.63 -10.73 -8.71
C GLU A 174 -30.80 -11.73 -8.87
N GLY A 175 -31.02 -12.54 -7.84
CA GLY A 175 -32.16 -13.49 -7.78
C GLY A 175 -31.88 -14.92 -8.22
N SER A 176 -30.70 -15.28 -8.68
CA SER A 176 -30.37 -16.69 -8.88
C SER A 176 -29.75 -17.28 -7.62
N GLN A 177 -30.32 -18.39 -7.13
CA GLN A 177 -29.60 -19.29 -6.23
C GLN A 177 -28.46 -19.89 -7.05
N VAL A 178 -27.32 -19.20 -7.04
CA VAL A 178 -26.14 -19.69 -7.74
C VAL A 178 -25.62 -20.89 -6.95
N ASN A 179 -25.64 -22.04 -7.59
CA ASN A 179 -24.69 -23.10 -7.32
C ASN A 179 -23.32 -22.46 -7.63
N SER A 180 -22.76 -21.75 -6.65
CA SER A 180 -21.51 -21.05 -6.78
C SER A 180 -20.40 -22.07 -6.92
N SER A 181 -20.11 -22.45 -8.16
CA SER A 181 -18.92 -23.21 -8.45
C SER A 181 -17.73 -22.29 -8.17
N ARG A 182 -17.13 -22.51 -7.02
CA ARG A 182 -15.91 -21.86 -6.60
C ARG A 182 -14.79 -22.26 -7.56
N ILE A 183 -14.17 -21.28 -8.21
CA ILE A 183 -13.08 -21.50 -9.18
C ILE A 183 -11.77 -21.25 -8.45
N GLU A 184 -10.91 -22.26 -8.40
CA GLU A 184 -9.56 -22.10 -7.86
C GLU A 184 -8.66 -21.39 -8.87
N LEU A 185 -7.99 -20.31 -8.44
CA LEU A 185 -7.14 -19.45 -9.28
C LEU A 185 -5.64 -19.73 -9.12
N ARG A 186 -5.26 -20.76 -8.37
CA ARG A 186 -3.90 -21.03 -7.86
C ARG A 186 -2.75 -20.53 -8.77
N ASP A 187 -2.67 -21.02 -9.99
CA ASP A 187 -1.58 -20.71 -10.93
C ASP A 187 -2.06 -19.87 -12.13
N ALA A 188 -3.35 -19.53 -12.17
CA ALA A 188 -3.91 -18.73 -13.24
C ALA A 188 -3.58 -17.24 -12.99
N PRO A 189 -2.93 -16.53 -13.93
CA PRO A 189 -2.59 -15.12 -13.79
C PRO A 189 -3.81 -14.24 -14.11
N VAL A 190 -4.69 -14.09 -13.15
CA VAL A 190 -5.97 -13.41 -13.29
C VAL A 190 -5.97 -12.10 -12.53
N ALA A 191 -6.61 -11.09 -13.10
CA ALA A 191 -7.09 -9.89 -12.42
C ALA A 191 -8.62 -9.92 -12.47
N TYR A 192 -9.25 -9.93 -11.31
CA TYR A 192 -10.69 -9.94 -11.15
C TYR A 192 -11.20 -8.52 -10.96
N LEU A 193 -12.17 -8.11 -11.75
CA LEU A 193 -12.87 -6.83 -11.59
C LEU A 193 -13.96 -7.01 -10.52
N VAL A 194 -13.80 -6.28 -9.43
CA VAL A 194 -14.68 -6.35 -8.25
C VAL A 194 -15.92 -5.50 -8.49
N ASP A 195 -17.11 -6.05 -8.15
CA ASP A 195 -18.34 -5.26 -8.11
C ASP A 195 -18.32 -4.29 -6.90
N ALA A 196 -18.94 -3.13 -7.05
CA ALA A 196 -18.95 -2.05 -6.06
C ALA A 196 -19.34 -2.48 -4.64
N ASN A 197 -20.17 -3.50 -4.49
CA ASN A 197 -20.67 -3.98 -3.19
C ASN A 197 -20.07 -5.32 -2.75
N GLU A 198 -19.18 -5.89 -3.57
CA GLU A 198 -18.73 -7.27 -3.38
C GLU A 198 -17.70 -7.41 -2.24
N THR A 199 -16.72 -6.52 -2.20
CA THR A 199 -15.62 -6.60 -1.22
C THR A 199 -15.81 -5.60 -0.11
N ASN A 200 -16.21 -6.06 1.07
CA ASN A 200 -16.44 -5.24 2.27
C ASN A 200 -17.46 -4.09 2.08
N ASN A 201 -18.33 -4.17 1.09
CA ASN A 201 -19.25 -3.10 0.71
C ASN A 201 -18.53 -1.75 0.48
N ASP A 202 -17.36 -1.81 -0.16
CA ASP A 202 -16.52 -0.65 -0.45
C ASP A 202 -16.40 -0.46 -1.97
N ALA A 203 -17.16 0.50 -2.49
CA ALA A 203 -17.23 0.82 -3.92
C ALA A 203 -15.92 1.37 -4.50
N THR A 204 -14.90 1.61 -3.68
CA THR A 204 -13.58 2.04 -4.13
C THR A 204 -12.65 0.89 -4.47
N ASN A 205 -13.07 -0.36 -4.24
CA ASN A 205 -12.33 -1.54 -4.68
C ASN A 205 -12.63 -1.85 -6.14
N PHE A 206 -11.62 -1.88 -7.00
CA PHE A 206 -11.77 -2.19 -8.42
C PHE A 206 -11.17 -3.54 -8.79
N TRP A 207 -10.05 -3.92 -8.19
CA TRP A 207 -9.30 -5.09 -8.63
C TRP A 207 -8.90 -6.00 -7.49
N MET A 208 -8.97 -7.30 -7.77
CA MET A 208 -8.36 -8.32 -6.94
C MET A 208 -7.55 -9.26 -7.84
N PHE A 209 -6.30 -9.51 -7.48
CA PHE A 209 -5.40 -10.33 -8.28
C PHE A 209 -5.31 -11.74 -7.69
N SER A 210 -5.15 -12.76 -8.55
CA SER A 210 -4.52 -13.99 -8.08
C SER A 210 -3.05 -13.73 -7.75
N GLU A 211 -2.40 -14.58 -6.97
CA GLU A 211 -0.97 -14.46 -6.71
C GLU A 211 -0.16 -14.44 -8.01
N ALA A 212 -0.45 -15.37 -8.93
CA ALA A 212 0.18 -15.43 -10.24
C ALA A 212 -0.11 -14.16 -11.08
N GLY A 213 -1.32 -13.61 -10.98
CA GLY A 213 -1.72 -12.37 -11.63
C GLY A 213 -0.93 -11.16 -11.13
N LEU A 214 -0.78 -11.04 -9.80
CA LEU A 214 0.01 -9.97 -9.20
C LEU A 214 1.49 -10.05 -9.60
N ARG A 215 2.10 -11.23 -9.52
CA ARG A 215 3.49 -11.42 -9.96
C ARG A 215 3.66 -11.04 -11.43
N ARG A 216 2.70 -11.40 -12.29
CA ARG A 216 2.75 -11.09 -13.72
C ARG A 216 2.60 -9.60 -14.01
N ILE A 217 1.66 -8.90 -13.36
CA ILE A 217 1.51 -7.46 -13.59
C ILE A 217 2.73 -6.69 -13.11
N LEU A 218 3.32 -7.04 -11.96
CA LEU A 218 4.57 -6.47 -11.47
C LEU A 218 5.70 -6.65 -12.49
N GLN A 219 5.90 -7.89 -12.96
CA GLN A 219 6.94 -8.17 -13.95
C GLN A 219 6.72 -7.39 -15.25
N ARG A 220 5.50 -7.34 -15.77
CA ARG A 220 5.20 -6.66 -17.03
C ARG A 220 5.27 -5.13 -16.94
N SER A 221 5.03 -4.56 -15.75
CA SER A 221 5.15 -3.13 -15.48
C SER A 221 6.57 -2.68 -15.07
N GLY A 222 7.57 -3.57 -15.18
CA GLY A 222 8.98 -3.19 -15.03
C GLY A 222 9.61 -3.51 -13.68
N TRP A 223 8.98 -4.37 -12.87
CA TRP A 223 9.49 -4.75 -11.56
C TRP A 223 10.07 -6.17 -11.52
N ASP A 224 11.20 -6.33 -10.85
CA ASP A 224 11.72 -7.60 -10.36
C ASP A 224 11.24 -7.81 -8.94
N VAL A 225 10.56 -8.91 -8.66
CA VAL A 225 10.10 -9.27 -7.31
C VAL A 225 11.26 -9.88 -6.54
N LEU A 226 11.71 -9.21 -5.48
CA LEU A 226 12.82 -9.65 -4.63
C LEU A 226 12.34 -10.51 -3.47
N ASP A 227 11.30 -10.06 -2.76
CA ASP A 227 10.62 -10.82 -1.72
C ASP A 227 9.10 -10.72 -1.91
N PHE A 228 8.39 -11.78 -1.52
CA PHE A 228 6.94 -11.88 -1.68
C PHE A 228 6.35 -12.75 -0.58
N MET A 229 5.27 -12.30 0.03
CA MET A 229 4.48 -13.12 0.96
C MET A 229 3.00 -12.74 0.88
N THR A 230 2.15 -13.61 1.37
CA THR A 230 0.73 -13.33 1.61
C THR A 230 0.37 -13.55 3.06
N VAL A 231 -0.58 -12.77 3.56
CA VAL A 231 -1.11 -12.84 4.92
C VAL A 231 -2.63 -12.77 4.90
N GLY A 232 -3.27 -13.30 5.94
CA GLY A 232 -4.72 -13.37 6.04
C GLY A 232 -5.23 -14.78 5.72
N ASN A 233 -6.34 -14.88 4.99
CA ASN A 233 -6.91 -16.17 4.62
C ASN A 233 -6.15 -16.82 3.44
N THR A 234 -4.95 -17.32 3.70
CA THR A 234 -4.08 -17.91 2.69
C THR A 234 -4.55 -19.27 2.15
N LYS A 235 -5.68 -19.78 2.63
CA LYS A 235 -6.25 -21.07 2.17
C LYS A 235 -7.46 -20.88 1.29
N ASP A 236 -8.33 -19.96 1.67
CA ASP A 236 -9.69 -19.86 1.15
C ASP A 236 -10.10 -18.42 0.84
N SER A 237 -9.15 -17.55 0.49
CA SER A 237 -9.48 -16.16 0.15
C SER A 237 -10.34 -16.07 -1.10
N ASP A 238 -11.36 -15.23 -1.04
CA ASP A 238 -12.26 -14.89 -2.14
C ASP A 238 -12.71 -13.42 -2.05
N PRO A 239 -13.21 -12.82 -3.14
CA PRO A 239 -13.58 -11.41 -3.14
C PRO A 239 -14.86 -11.09 -2.36
N ALA A 240 -15.73 -12.06 -2.12
CA ALA A 240 -17.11 -11.85 -1.68
C ALA A 240 -17.32 -12.02 -0.17
N THR A 241 -16.49 -12.83 0.52
CA THR A 241 -16.72 -13.12 1.93
C THR A 241 -15.91 -12.22 2.84
N ALA A 242 -16.50 -11.78 3.96
CA ALA A 242 -15.82 -10.97 4.96
C ALA A 242 -14.58 -11.66 5.57
N GLN A 243 -14.56 -12.98 5.60
CA GLN A 243 -13.44 -13.80 6.09
C GLN A 243 -12.42 -14.11 4.98
N GLY A 244 -12.72 -13.75 3.73
CA GLY A 244 -11.90 -14.03 2.56
C GLY A 244 -10.72 -13.07 2.36
N ASP A 245 -10.47 -12.14 3.26
CA ASP A 245 -9.40 -11.14 3.08
C ASP A 245 -8.01 -11.79 3.11
N GLU A 246 -7.27 -11.63 2.02
CA GLU A 246 -5.86 -11.98 1.90
C GLU A 246 -5.12 -10.81 1.25
N ARG A 247 -3.92 -10.53 1.75
CA ARG A 247 -3.07 -9.46 1.23
C ARG A 247 -1.70 -10.00 0.85
N ALA A 248 -1.22 -9.59 -0.30
CA ALA A 248 0.15 -9.76 -0.70
C ALA A 248 0.99 -8.55 -0.28
N PHE A 249 2.22 -8.84 0.13
CA PHE A 249 3.29 -7.87 0.35
C PHE A 249 4.46 -8.25 -0.54
N CYS A 250 4.99 -7.27 -1.27
CA CYS A 250 6.08 -7.44 -2.19
C CYS A 250 7.17 -6.41 -1.90
N TYR A 251 8.43 -6.83 -1.91
CA TYR A 251 9.57 -5.93 -2.07
C TYR A 251 10.10 -6.10 -3.48
N VAL A 252 10.17 -5.01 -4.22
CA VAL A 252 10.45 -5.05 -5.65
C VAL A 252 11.54 -4.06 -6.03
N ARG A 253 12.26 -4.37 -7.13
CA ARG A 253 13.26 -3.49 -7.74
C ARG A 253 12.84 -3.14 -9.16
N SER A 254 12.97 -1.87 -9.51
CA SER A 254 12.74 -1.40 -10.87
C SER A 254 13.83 -1.90 -11.83
N ARG A 255 13.41 -2.15 -13.08
CA ARG A 255 14.30 -2.43 -14.21
C ARG A 255 14.59 -1.17 -15.05
N TYR A 256 13.96 -0.03 -14.71
CA TYR A 256 14.14 1.22 -15.49
C TYR A 256 15.13 2.19 -14.84
N VAL A 257 15.28 2.17 -13.51
CA VAL A 257 16.09 3.16 -12.76
C VAL A 257 16.98 2.51 -11.70
#